data_e16f12e11d30b7a1df9ad37a61be04cd
#
_entry.id   e16f12e11d30b7a1df9ad37a61be04cd
#
_cell.length_a   1.000
_cell.length_b   1.000
_cell.length_c   1.000
_cell.angle_alpha   90.00
_cell.angle_beta   90.00
_cell.angle_gamma   90.00
#
_symmetry.space_group_name_H-M   'P 1'
#
loop_
_entity.id
_entity.type
_entity.pdbx_description
1 polymer ?
#
loop_
_entity_poly.entity_id
_entity_poly.type
_entity_poly.pdbx_seq_one_letter_code
_entity_poly.pdbx_strand_id
1 'polypeptide(L)'
;MELMKRNAVYIFVLISLCLLACSTIGIPNTYGLFYQPLSQILNVGKASATLHVSIAGLATGFSSPLIVKALKKVSCRTVMIIGILMLCLSGYVIGTVQNIMLVNIMGIFRGIGLACTSNVIITILTGNWYKARRGTISGLIMSFSGIMGSLFSPVVSAMLQNYGFRNAYLICAFIMFILALPAVFIPLRPEDVNMEPYGNDRVDIQDKDSYEGYYELSFTGKVFLTLMTTSFLVICVTTLTSYLPSYVESLNQSAQNGAALLSASMVGNVLFKFLIGISIDKKGVFFSFVTFMFISFLGLMVITFIPQNTAMLMVAGVIYGACYAVNKVAVPLTVRIFFGDGKYGEAYSVLSLCENIARSAIITIIGFIYDTSGSYLICFLIALVASLASSALMLYQQKTIKQ
;
A
#
# COMPACT_ATOMS: atom_id res chain seq x y z
N MET A 1 28.90 -14.88 -20.41
CA MET A 1 29.29 -14.48 -19.04
C MET A 1 28.73 -13.10 -18.68
N GLU A 2 28.79 -12.08 -19.54
CA GLU A 2 28.20 -10.75 -19.30
C GLU A 2 26.66 -10.77 -19.19
N LEU A 3 25.99 -11.50 -20.07
CA LEU A 3 24.52 -11.62 -20.04
C LEU A 3 24.00 -12.27 -18.75
N MET A 4 24.73 -13.26 -18.24
CA MET A 4 24.41 -13.89 -16.94
C MET A 4 24.61 -12.91 -15.77
N LYS A 5 25.66 -12.07 -15.80
CA LYS A 5 25.89 -11.03 -14.79
C LYS A 5 24.79 -9.96 -14.84
N ARG A 6 24.36 -9.52 -16.03
CA ARG A 6 23.25 -8.57 -16.22
C ARG A 6 21.94 -9.11 -15.64
N ASN A 7 21.60 -10.36 -15.95
CA ASN A 7 20.37 -10.99 -15.41
C ASN A 7 20.41 -11.16 -13.90
N ALA A 8 21.57 -11.46 -13.32
CA ALA A 8 21.74 -11.56 -11.87
C ALA A 8 21.45 -10.23 -11.14
N VAL A 9 21.86 -9.10 -11.75
CA VAL A 9 21.58 -7.77 -11.16
C VAL A 9 20.08 -7.46 -11.19
N TYR A 10 19.38 -7.73 -12.29
CA TYR A 10 17.91 -7.53 -12.34
C TYR A 10 17.19 -8.41 -11.30
N ILE A 11 17.59 -9.68 -11.17
CA ILE A 11 17.02 -10.59 -10.16
C ILE A 11 17.33 -10.06 -8.74
N PHE A 12 18.54 -9.59 -8.49
CA PHE A 12 18.92 -8.99 -7.21
C PHE A 12 18.06 -7.77 -6.87
N VAL A 13 17.85 -6.87 -7.83
CA VAL A 13 16.97 -5.70 -7.66
C VAL A 13 15.53 -6.14 -7.36
N LEU A 14 15.00 -7.11 -8.10
CA LEU A 14 13.65 -7.64 -7.88
C LEU A 14 13.48 -8.21 -6.46
N ILE A 15 14.39 -9.09 -6.06
CA ILE A 15 14.35 -9.72 -4.73
C ILE A 15 14.48 -8.64 -3.64
N SER A 16 15.39 -7.69 -3.80
CA SER A 16 15.59 -6.61 -2.84
C SER A 16 14.36 -5.72 -2.70
N LEU A 17 13.63 -5.43 -3.80
CA LEU A 17 12.37 -4.69 -3.75
C LEU A 17 11.23 -5.51 -3.11
N CYS A 18 11.18 -6.82 -3.35
CA CYS A 18 10.24 -7.71 -2.64
C CYS A 18 10.51 -7.72 -1.13
N LEU A 19 11.78 -7.84 -0.72
CA LEU A 19 12.18 -7.80 0.68
C LEU A 19 11.88 -6.44 1.33
N LEU A 20 12.10 -5.34 0.61
CA LEU A 20 11.75 -4.01 1.05
C LEU A 20 10.23 -3.86 1.25
N ALA A 21 9.41 -4.39 0.33
CA ALA A 21 7.96 -4.42 0.48
C ALA A 21 7.51 -5.28 1.67
N CYS A 22 8.16 -6.42 1.92
CA CYS A 22 7.95 -7.23 3.12
C CYS A 22 8.24 -6.43 4.40
N SER A 23 9.39 -5.74 4.42
CA SER A 23 9.84 -4.95 5.56
C SER A 23 8.91 -3.78 5.86
N THR A 24 8.67 -2.90 4.87
CA THR A 24 8.08 -1.57 5.11
C THR A 24 6.56 -1.52 4.93
N ILE A 25 5.96 -2.55 4.33
CA ILE A 25 4.51 -2.66 4.14
C ILE A 25 3.98 -3.94 4.83
N GLY A 26 4.65 -5.07 4.64
CA GLY A 26 4.18 -6.38 5.13
C GLY A 26 4.19 -6.50 6.64
N ILE A 27 5.34 -6.29 7.28
CA ILE A 27 5.45 -6.36 8.76
C ILE A 27 4.55 -5.31 9.44
N PRO A 28 4.49 -4.05 9.01
CA PRO A 28 3.56 -3.08 9.59
C PRO A 28 2.09 -3.50 9.59
N ASN A 29 1.65 -4.35 8.68
CA ASN A 29 0.29 -4.90 8.69
C ASN A 29 0.01 -5.76 9.95
N THR A 30 1.05 -6.27 10.63
CA THR A 30 0.91 -7.06 11.86
C THR A 30 0.84 -6.19 13.13
N TYR A 31 1.09 -4.90 13.04
CA TYR A 31 1.18 -4.02 14.22
C TYR A 31 -0.14 -3.87 14.99
N GLY A 32 -1.27 -4.20 14.37
CA GLY A 32 -2.54 -4.31 15.08
C GLY A 32 -2.51 -5.24 16.28
N LEU A 33 -1.66 -6.28 16.26
CA LEU A 33 -1.48 -7.22 17.36
C LEU A 33 -0.81 -6.59 18.60
N PHE A 34 -0.08 -5.50 18.43
CA PHE A 34 0.60 -4.80 19.51
C PHE A 34 -0.24 -3.73 20.20
N TYR A 35 -1.39 -3.33 19.65
CA TYR A 35 -2.16 -2.20 20.18
C TYR A 35 -2.72 -2.47 21.57
N GLN A 36 -3.27 -3.65 21.79
CA GLN A 36 -3.82 -4.01 23.11
C GLN A 36 -2.73 -4.20 24.16
N PRO A 37 -1.63 -4.95 23.91
CA PRO A 37 -0.50 -5.00 24.82
C PRO A 37 0.09 -3.65 25.15
N LEU A 38 0.25 -2.75 24.17
CA LEU A 38 0.75 -1.39 24.36
C LEU A 38 -0.18 -0.55 25.27
N SER A 39 -1.49 -0.63 25.03
CA SER A 39 -2.51 0.03 25.85
C SER A 39 -2.44 -0.41 27.31
N GLN A 40 -2.26 -1.71 27.55
CA GLN A 40 -2.13 -2.26 28.91
C GLN A 40 -0.83 -1.83 29.60
N ILE A 41 0.31 -1.91 28.91
CA ILE A 41 1.63 -1.56 29.47
C ILE A 41 1.70 -0.05 29.82
N LEU A 42 1.15 0.80 28.98
CA LEU A 42 1.17 2.25 29.19
C LEU A 42 0.00 2.75 30.05
N ASN A 43 -0.92 1.86 30.41
CA ASN A 43 -2.15 2.18 31.16
C ASN A 43 -2.95 3.33 30.52
N VAL A 44 -3.13 3.28 29.20
CA VAL A 44 -3.84 4.29 28.39
C VAL A 44 -4.96 3.66 27.58
N GLY A 45 -5.93 4.45 27.14
CA GLY A 45 -6.99 3.98 26.24
C GLY A 45 -6.45 3.49 24.89
N LYS A 46 -7.18 2.58 24.22
CA LYS A 46 -6.81 2.03 22.91
C LYS A 46 -6.58 3.12 21.85
N ALA A 47 -7.42 4.16 21.84
CA ALA A 47 -7.27 5.29 20.92
C ALA A 47 -5.92 6.00 21.10
N SER A 48 -5.50 6.24 22.35
CA SER A 48 -4.20 6.84 22.65
C SER A 48 -3.05 5.92 22.25
N ALA A 49 -3.16 4.60 22.49
CA ALA A 49 -2.16 3.63 22.13
C ALA A 49 -1.97 3.50 20.60
N THR A 50 -2.99 3.78 19.79
CA THR A 50 -2.92 3.71 18.31
C THR A 50 -2.57 5.05 17.66
N LEU A 51 -2.59 6.15 18.40
CA LEU A 51 -2.37 7.51 17.88
C LEU A 51 -1.04 7.65 17.12
N HIS A 52 0.03 7.01 17.62
CA HIS A 52 1.34 7.01 16.96
C HIS A 52 1.31 6.44 15.53
N VAL A 53 0.38 5.53 15.23
CA VAL A 53 0.21 4.96 13.87
C VAL A 53 -0.45 5.98 12.94
N SER A 54 -1.45 6.70 13.42
CA SER A 54 -2.08 7.80 12.67
C SER A 54 -1.09 8.92 12.41
N ILE A 55 -0.31 9.30 13.42
CA ILE A 55 0.78 10.29 13.28
C ILE A 55 1.80 9.81 12.23
N ALA A 56 2.20 8.53 12.26
CA ALA A 56 3.12 7.98 11.27
C ALA A 56 2.53 8.03 9.85
N GLY A 57 1.25 7.73 9.69
CA GLY A 57 0.55 7.83 8.39
C GLY A 57 0.58 9.25 7.83
N LEU A 58 0.24 10.24 8.64
CA LEU A 58 0.30 11.66 8.25
C LEU A 58 1.74 12.09 7.96
N ALA A 59 2.69 11.76 8.83
CA ALA A 59 4.10 12.09 8.63
C ALA A 59 4.65 11.45 7.33
N THR A 60 4.26 10.21 7.00
CA THR A 60 4.59 9.57 5.72
C THR A 60 4.03 10.36 4.54
N GLY A 61 2.76 10.77 4.62
CA GLY A 61 2.11 11.55 3.58
C GLY A 61 2.85 12.87 3.33
N PHE A 62 3.05 13.70 4.37
CA PHE A 62 3.73 14.99 4.25
C PHE A 62 5.20 14.87 3.84
N SER A 63 5.90 13.83 4.28
CA SER A 63 7.31 13.63 3.97
C SER A 63 7.53 13.11 2.55
N SER A 64 6.59 12.35 1.96
CA SER A 64 6.77 11.74 0.64
C SER A 64 7.13 12.73 -0.47
N PRO A 65 6.45 13.88 -0.65
CA PRO A 65 6.85 14.88 -1.65
C PRO A 65 8.23 15.49 -1.38
N LEU A 66 8.59 15.68 -0.09
CA LEU A 66 9.89 16.23 0.30
C LEU A 66 11.01 15.25 -0.03
N ILE A 67 10.80 13.95 0.23
CA ILE A 67 11.76 12.87 -0.08
C ILE A 67 11.96 12.77 -1.59
N VAL A 68 10.90 12.83 -2.40
CA VAL A 68 11.02 12.81 -3.87
C VAL A 68 11.81 14.03 -4.38
N LYS A 69 11.61 15.21 -3.79
CA LYS A 69 12.45 16.38 -4.09
C LYS A 69 13.91 16.19 -3.65
N ALA A 70 14.13 15.57 -2.49
CA ALA A 70 15.47 15.28 -1.98
C ALA A 70 16.25 14.32 -2.88
N LEU A 71 15.59 13.33 -3.52
CA LEU A 71 16.22 12.41 -4.47
C LEU A 71 16.82 13.10 -5.71
N LYS A 72 16.47 14.35 -5.99
CA LYS A 72 17.11 15.17 -7.05
C LYS A 72 18.50 15.68 -6.64
N LYS A 73 18.80 15.73 -5.34
CA LYS A 73 20.04 16.30 -4.77
C LYS A 73 20.85 15.31 -3.95
N VAL A 74 20.19 14.30 -3.38
CA VAL A 74 20.78 13.32 -2.46
C VAL A 74 20.64 11.93 -3.08
N SER A 75 21.64 11.07 -2.88
CA SER A 75 21.60 9.71 -3.42
C SER A 75 20.46 8.90 -2.82
N CYS A 76 19.83 8.04 -3.62
CA CYS A 76 18.79 7.12 -3.16
C CYS A 76 19.27 6.26 -1.98
N ARG A 77 20.53 5.81 -2.02
CA ARG A 77 21.18 5.06 -0.93
C ARG A 77 21.14 5.83 0.38
N THR A 78 21.53 7.10 0.39
CA THR A 78 21.53 7.95 1.59
C THR A 78 20.11 8.11 2.14
N VAL A 79 19.12 8.36 1.28
CA VAL A 79 17.72 8.49 1.67
C VAL A 79 17.23 7.19 2.32
N MET A 80 17.55 6.02 1.74
CA MET A 80 17.15 4.73 2.29
C MET A 80 17.85 4.41 3.61
N ILE A 81 19.14 4.73 3.76
CA ILE A 81 19.86 4.56 5.03
C ILE A 81 19.22 5.39 6.14
N ILE A 82 18.95 6.67 5.87
CA ILE A 82 18.27 7.55 6.83
C ILE A 82 16.89 6.98 7.20
N GLY A 83 16.13 6.52 6.21
CA GLY A 83 14.82 5.92 6.44
C GLY A 83 14.88 4.68 7.33
N ILE A 84 15.81 3.76 7.04
CA ILE A 84 16.00 2.54 7.83
C ILE A 84 16.43 2.87 9.26
N LEU A 85 17.35 3.81 9.44
CA LEU A 85 17.78 4.25 10.78
C LEU A 85 16.62 4.85 11.58
N MET A 86 15.79 5.67 10.95
CA MET A 86 14.58 6.23 11.60
C MET A 86 13.56 5.15 11.98
N LEU A 87 13.38 4.13 11.13
CA LEU A 87 12.52 2.98 11.43
C LEU A 87 13.06 2.17 12.60
N CYS A 88 14.36 1.91 12.63
CA CYS A 88 15.02 1.19 13.73
C CYS A 88 14.93 1.97 15.04
N LEU A 89 15.25 3.28 15.02
CA LEU A 89 15.18 4.13 16.19
C LEU A 89 13.74 4.17 16.75
N SER A 90 12.75 4.40 15.88
CA SER A 90 11.34 4.41 16.30
C SER A 90 10.90 3.05 16.85
N GLY A 91 11.32 1.95 16.22
CA GLY A 91 11.05 0.59 16.69
C GLY A 91 11.66 0.29 18.05
N TYR A 92 12.91 0.67 18.25
CA TYR A 92 13.60 0.52 19.53
C TYR A 92 12.91 1.32 20.65
N VAL A 93 12.65 2.60 20.42
CA VAL A 93 12.05 3.48 21.44
C VAL A 93 10.62 3.04 21.78
N ILE A 94 9.77 2.76 20.79
CA ILE A 94 8.39 2.27 21.03
C ILE A 94 8.39 0.94 21.80
N GLY A 95 9.35 0.06 21.50
CA GLY A 95 9.47 -1.22 22.19
C GLY A 95 9.97 -1.13 23.64
N THR A 96 10.63 -0.04 24.02
CA THR A 96 11.32 0.06 25.33
C THR A 96 10.78 1.11 26.29
N VAL A 97 10.15 2.15 25.76
CA VAL A 97 9.71 3.33 26.53
C VAL A 97 8.32 3.13 27.11
N GLN A 98 8.10 3.64 28.33
CA GLN A 98 6.82 3.61 29.05
C GLN A 98 6.10 4.98 29.06
N ASN A 99 6.42 5.84 28.10
CA ASN A 99 5.82 7.16 27.98
C ASN A 99 5.09 7.33 26.64
N ILE A 100 3.78 7.50 26.68
CA ILE A 100 2.93 7.63 25.49
C ILE A 100 3.30 8.83 24.61
N MET A 101 3.77 9.93 25.21
CA MET A 101 4.16 11.11 24.45
C MET A 101 5.40 10.81 23.59
N LEU A 102 6.39 10.09 24.12
CA LEU A 102 7.56 9.65 23.35
C LEU A 102 7.17 8.65 22.26
N VAL A 103 6.25 7.73 22.54
CA VAL A 103 5.70 6.80 21.53
C VAL A 103 5.07 7.57 20.37
N ASN A 104 4.30 8.62 20.66
CA ASN A 104 3.67 9.46 19.63
C ASN A 104 4.70 10.27 18.82
N ILE A 105 5.75 10.81 19.47
CA ILE A 105 6.85 11.50 18.78
C ILE A 105 7.58 10.50 17.85
N MET A 106 7.80 9.28 18.29
CA MET A 106 8.40 8.23 17.46
C MET A 106 7.51 7.84 16.27
N GLY A 107 6.21 8.09 16.35
CA GLY A 107 5.31 8.02 15.20
C GLY A 107 5.75 8.93 14.04
N ILE A 108 6.23 10.14 14.32
CA ILE A 108 6.76 11.07 13.30
C ILE A 108 8.01 10.47 12.63
N PHE A 109 8.99 10.03 13.45
CA PHE A 109 10.22 9.42 12.94
C PHE A 109 9.93 8.18 12.08
N ARG A 110 9.00 7.36 12.53
CA ARG A 110 8.54 6.20 11.77
C ARG A 110 7.89 6.59 10.44
N GLY A 111 7.07 7.63 10.43
CA GLY A 111 6.43 8.13 9.22
C GLY A 111 7.42 8.66 8.20
N ILE A 112 8.42 9.42 8.62
CA ILE A 112 9.53 9.87 7.77
C ILE A 112 10.32 8.67 7.23
N GLY A 113 10.64 7.70 8.10
CA GLY A 113 11.33 6.47 7.72
C GLY A 113 10.56 5.68 6.65
N LEU A 114 9.26 5.56 6.79
CA LEU A 114 8.39 4.93 5.79
C LEU A 114 8.35 5.74 4.48
N ALA A 115 8.33 7.06 4.51
CA ALA A 115 8.40 7.88 3.31
C ALA A 115 9.68 7.65 2.52
N CYS A 116 10.81 7.39 3.21
CA CYS A 116 12.12 7.10 2.61
C CYS A 116 12.23 5.68 2.02
N THR A 117 11.37 4.73 2.39
CA THR A 117 11.62 3.29 2.12
C THR A 117 10.41 2.53 1.58
N SER A 118 9.20 3.10 1.62
CA SER A 118 7.99 2.35 1.28
C SER A 118 7.48 2.60 -0.16
N ASN A 119 6.19 2.59 -0.30
CA ASN A 119 5.49 2.45 -1.59
C ASN A 119 5.98 3.41 -2.69
N VAL A 120 6.23 4.70 -2.35
CA VAL A 120 6.67 5.70 -3.35
C VAL A 120 8.06 5.33 -3.90
N ILE A 121 9.00 5.00 -3.01
CA ILE A 121 10.37 4.63 -3.41
C ILE A 121 10.37 3.31 -4.18
N ILE A 122 9.64 2.29 -3.69
CA ILE A 122 9.53 0.99 -4.36
C ILE A 122 9.03 1.16 -5.79
N THR A 123 7.98 1.96 -6.00
CA THR A 123 7.40 2.16 -7.34
C THR A 123 8.29 3.02 -8.24
N ILE A 124 9.03 3.99 -7.70
CA ILE A 124 10.05 4.74 -8.47
C ILE A 124 11.14 3.77 -8.95
N LEU A 125 11.73 2.99 -8.04
CA LEU A 125 12.79 2.03 -8.38
C LEU A 125 12.29 0.98 -9.37
N THR A 126 11.11 0.40 -9.13
CA THR A 126 10.51 -0.57 -10.06
C THR A 126 10.39 0.00 -11.48
N GLY A 127 9.90 1.21 -11.60
CA GLY A 127 9.71 1.83 -12.90
C GLY A 127 11.01 2.26 -13.59
N ASN A 128 12.06 2.60 -12.82
CA ASN A 128 13.37 2.92 -13.39
C ASN A 128 14.08 1.65 -13.91
N TRP A 129 14.00 0.55 -13.16
CA TRP A 129 14.72 -0.68 -13.47
C TRP A 129 14.02 -1.59 -14.47
N TYR A 130 12.68 -1.53 -14.57
CA TYR A 130 11.89 -2.44 -15.43
C TYR A 130 11.02 -1.64 -16.39
N LYS A 131 11.31 -1.78 -17.70
CA LYS A 131 10.51 -1.21 -18.78
C LYS A 131 9.49 -2.21 -19.33
N ALA A 132 9.91 -3.46 -19.55
CA ALA A 132 9.00 -4.54 -19.95
C ALA A 132 8.29 -5.14 -18.72
N ARG A 133 7.02 -5.55 -18.91
CA ARG A 133 6.19 -6.24 -17.89
C ARG A 133 6.09 -5.49 -16.56
N ARG A 134 6.05 -4.16 -16.61
CA ARG A 134 5.96 -3.30 -15.42
C ARG A 134 4.81 -3.67 -14.50
N GLY A 135 3.65 -3.99 -15.07
CA GLY A 135 2.47 -4.40 -14.32
C GLY A 135 2.71 -5.67 -13.53
N THR A 136 3.18 -6.73 -14.18
CA THR A 136 3.47 -8.02 -13.53
C THR A 136 4.53 -7.86 -12.43
N ILE A 137 5.61 -7.14 -12.70
CA ILE A 137 6.69 -6.93 -11.73
C ILE A 137 6.21 -6.11 -10.53
N SER A 138 5.47 -5.02 -10.76
CA SER A 138 4.88 -4.22 -9.68
C SER A 138 3.89 -5.04 -8.86
N GLY A 139 3.02 -5.81 -9.52
CA GLY A 139 2.08 -6.71 -8.87
C GLY A 139 2.77 -7.76 -8.01
N LEU A 140 3.84 -8.38 -8.54
CA LEU A 140 4.64 -9.36 -7.81
C LEU A 140 5.27 -8.74 -6.55
N ILE A 141 5.98 -7.62 -6.68
CA ILE A 141 6.63 -6.94 -5.56
C ILE A 141 5.58 -6.60 -4.47
N MET A 142 4.44 -6.02 -4.88
CA MET A 142 3.39 -5.64 -3.93
C MET A 142 2.69 -6.85 -3.30
N SER A 143 2.62 -8.01 -3.97
CA SER A 143 2.06 -9.24 -3.42
C SER A 143 2.89 -9.77 -2.24
N PHE A 144 4.22 -9.63 -2.29
CA PHE A 144 5.10 -10.03 -1.18
C PHE A 144 4.78 -9.32 0.12
N SER A 145 4.30 -8.07 0.08
CA SER A 145 3.84 -7.37 1.29
C SER A 145 2.62 -8.04 1.94
N GLY A 146 1.71 -8.59 1.15
CA GLY A 146 0.56 -9.33 1.66
C GLY A 146 0.95 -10.70 2.20
N ILE A 147 1.81 -11.42 1.48
CA ILE A 147 2.36 -12.72 1.92
C ILE A 147 3.06 -12.55 3.27
N MET A 148 3.92 -11.55 3.39
CA MET A 148 4.63 -11.28 4.64
C MET A 148 3.65 -10.95 5.78
N GLY A 149 2.66 -10.10 5.55
CA GLY A 149 1.65 -9.76 6.56
C GLY A 149 0.87 -10.98 7.05
N SER A 150 0.44 -11.87 6.14
CA SER A 150 -0.34 -13.06 6.49
C SER A 150 0.48 -14.14 7.20
N LEU A 151 1.68 -14.44 6.68
CA LEU A 151 2.54 -15.47 7.27
C LEU A 151 3.19 -15.02 8.59
N PHE A 152 3.47 -13.72 8.69
CA PHE A 152 4.15 -13.19 9.87
C PHE A 152 3.21 -12.91 11.05
N SER A 153 1.91 -12.72 10.82
CA SER A 153 0.94 -12.48 11.90
C SER A 153 0.90 -13.59 12.96
N PRO A 154 0.83 -14.89 12.63
CA PRO A 154 0.91 -15.97 13.62
C PRO A 154 2.24 -15.98 14.38
N VAL A 155 3.35 -15.68 13.68
CA VAL A 155 4.69 -15.60 14.28
C VAL A 155 4.76 -14.48 15.30
N VAL A 156 4.24 -13.29 14.97
CA VAL A 156 4.16 -12.15 15.91
C VAL A 156 3.27 -12.49 17.11
N SER A 157 2.13 -13.15 16.89
CA SER A 157 1.26 -13.59 17.99
C SER A 157 1.97 -14.55 18.94
N ALA A 158 2.70 -15.53 18.42
CA ALA A 158 3.52 -16.44 19.22
C ALA A 158 4.67 -15.72 19.95
N MET A 159 5.32 -14.75 19.29
CA MET A 159 6.36 -13.92 19.94
C MET A 159 5.78 -13.11 21.11
N LEU A 160 4.59 -12.52 20.94
CA LEU A 160 3.92 -11.76 22.01
C LEU A 160 3.60 -12.64 23.22
N GLN A 161 3.13 -13.88 22.99
CA GLN A 161 2.80 -14.83 24.04
C GLN A 161 4.06 -15.34 24.78
N ASN A 162 5.13 -15.68 24.05
CA ASN A 162 6.32 -16.33 24.61
C ASN A 162 7.36 -15.34 25.13
N TYR A 163 7.51 -14.17 24.50
CA TYR A 163 8.59 -13.22 24.81
C TYR A 163 8.09 -11.87 25.33
N GLY A 164 6.77 -11.65 25.35
CA GLY A 164 6.16 -10.40 25.77
C GLY A 164 6.29 -9.27 24.72
N PHE A 165 5.63 -8.15 25.00
CA PHE A 165 5.55 -7.01 24.09
C PHE A 165 6.92 -6.45 23.66
N ARG A 166 7.78 -6.16 24.63
CA ARG A 166 9.11 -5.52 24.39
C ARG A 166 9.95 -6.33 23.41
N ASN A 167 10.17 -7.60 23.72
CA ASN A 167 11.04 -8.45 22.93
C ASN A 167 10.43 -8.73 21.55
N ALA A 168 9.11 -8.99 21.47
CA ALA A 168 8.42 -9.20 20.21
C ALA A 168 8.53 -7.96 19.29
N TYR A 169 8.35 -6.75 19.86
CA TYR A 169 8.46 -5.51 19.10
C TYR A 169 9.88 -5.25 18.58
N LEU A 170 10.91 -5.48 19.44
CA LEU A 170 12.32 -5.35 19.05
C LEU A 170 12.73 -6.36 17.99
N ILE A 171 12.29 -7.62 18.10
CA ILE A 171 12.55 -8.66 17.10
C ILE A 171 11.91 -8.25 15.76
N CYS A 172 10.67 -7.75 15.74
CA CYS A 172 10.04 -7.24 14.52
C CYS A 172 10.83 -6.09 13.90
N ALA A 173 11.30 -5.12 14.71
CA ALA A 173 12.12 -4.00 14.25
C ALA A 173 13.46 -4.49 13.65
N PHE A 174 14.09 -5.49 14.26
CA PHE A 174 15.33 -6.10 13.77
C PHE A 174 15.12 -6.86 12.45
N ILE A 175 14.05 -7.63 12.33
CA ILE A 175 13.70 -8.32 11.08
C ILE A 175 13.43 -7.30 9.96
N MET A 176 12.69 -6.21 10.25
CA MET A 176 12.50 -5.12 9.30
C MET A 176 13.81 -4.53 8.80
N PHE A 177 14.77 -4.31 9.71
CA PHE A 177 16.11 -3.81 9.37
C PHE A 177 16.81 -4.76 8.40
N ILE A 178 16.89 -6.05 8.71
CA ILE A 178 17.57 -7.05 7.87
C ILE A 178 16.93 -7.12 6.48
N LEU A 179 15.61 -7.15 6.40
CA LEU A 179 14.89 -7.24 5.12
C LEU A 179 15.04 -5.97 4.27
N ALA A 180 15.23 -4.81 4.88
CA ALA A 180 15.42 -3.56 4.15
C ALA A 180 16.86 -3.35 3.64
N LEU A 181 17.86 -3.99 4.27
CA LEU A 181 19.29 -3.79 3.94
C LEU A 181 19.64 -4.01 2.46
N PRO A 182 19.19 -5.09 1.77
CA PRO A 182 19.56 -5.31 0.37
C PRO A 182 19.16 -4.16 -0.55
N ALA A 183 18.05 -3.48 -0.25
CA ALA A 183 17.57 -2.38 -1.06
C ALA A 183 18.48 -1.14 -1.04
N VAL A 184 19.29 -0.96 0.02
CA VAL A 184 20.29 0.14 0.12
C VAL A 184 21.32 0.08 -1.01
N PHE A 185 21.59 -1.11 -1.55
CA PHE A 185 22.56 -1.32 -2.62
C PHE A 185 22.00 -1.11 -4.02
N ILE A 186 20.68 -0.83 -4.15
CA ILE A 186 20.05 -0.56 -5.44
C ILE A 186 20.33 0.89 -5.84
N PRO A 187 20.99 1.17 -6.99
CA PRO A 187 21.08 2.51 -7.55
C PRO A 187 19.69 3.03 -7.96
N LEU A 188 19.53 4.34 -7.98
CA LEU A 188 18.26 4.94 -8.38
C LEU A 188 17.90 4.60 -9.83
N ARG A 189 18.90 4.57 -10.69
CA ARG A 189 18.76 4.27 -12.12
C ARG A 189 19.75 3.19 -12.55
N PRO A 190 19.39 2.34 -13.52
CA PRO A 190 20.32 1.37 -14.10
C PRO A 190 21.55 2.02 -14.72
N GLU A 191 21.38 3.21 -15.32
CA GLU A 191 22.45 3.96 -15.99
C GLU A 191 23.57 4.35 -15.02
N ASP A 192 23.26 4.52 -13.71
CA ASP A 192 24.26 4.83 -12.67
C ASP A 192 25.30 3.71 -12.50
N VAL A 193 25.03 2.52 -13.03
CA VAL A 193 25.90 1.34 -13.02
C VAL A 193 26.19 0.80 -14.43
N ASN A 194 26.09 1.63 -15.44
CA ASN A 194 26.29 1.31 -16.85
C ASN A 194 25.40 0.16 -17.34
N MET A 195 24.16 0.12 -16.90
CA MET A 195 23.16 -0.85 -17.33
C MET A 195 21.95 -0.15 -17.97
N GLU A 196 21.27 -0.85 -18.86
CA GLU A 196 19.99 -0.41 -19.38
C GLU A 196 18.83 -0.96 -18.53
N PRO A 197 17.65 -0.31 -18.53
CA PRO A 197 16.45 -0.88 -17.92
C PRO A 197 16.08 -2.23 -18.54
N TYR A 198 15.58 -3.15 -17.71
CA TYR A 198 15.16 -4.47 -18.20
C TYR A 198 14.07 -4.35 -19.26
N GLY A 199 14.31 -4.98 -20.44
CA GLY A 199 13.36 -5.03 -21.54
C GLY A 199 13.26 -3.71 -22.33
N ASN A 200 14.27 -2.86 -22.28
CA ASN A 200 14.34 -1.63 -23.08
C ASN A 200 14.22 -1.91 -24.59
N ASP A 201 14.78 -3.04 -25.06
CA ASP A 201 14.76 -3.49 -26.46
C ASP A 201 13.40 -4.03 -26.94
N ARG A 202 12.45 -4.27 -26.01
CA ARG A 202 11.14 -4.90 -26.26
C ARG A 202 9.99 -3.93 -26.16
N VAL A 203 10.29 -2.65 -26.04
CA VAL A 203 9.26 -1.61 -25.92
C VAL A 203 8.80 -1.28 -27.34
N ASP A 204 7.57 -1.65 -27.69
CA ASP A 204 6.93 -1.25 -28.94
C ASP A 204 6.83 0.26 -29.04
N ILE A 205 6.82 0.79 -30.27
CA ILE A 205 6.78 2.24 -30.54
C ILE A 205 5.56 2.91 -29.86
N GLN A 206 4.45 2.18 -29.71
CA GLN A 206 3.26 2.65 -28.97
C GLN A 206 3.46 2.80 -27.46
N ASP A 207 4.44 2.10 -26.87
CA ASP A 207 4.77 2.25 -25.44
C ASP A 207 5.74 3.42 -25.18
N LYS A 208 6.43 3.95 -26.18
CA LYS A 208 7.35 5.10 -26.02
C LYS A 208 6.63 6.35 -25.55
N ASP A 209 5.44 6.62 -26.08
CA ASP A 209 4.63 7.78 -25.68
C ASP A 209 4.20 7.73 -24.19
N SER A 210 4.05 6.51 -23.63
CA SER A 210 3.74 6.34 -22.20
C SER A 210 4.91 6.68 -21.27
N TYR A 211 6.15 6.80 -21.78
CA TYR A 211 7.31 7.18 -20.98
C TYR A 211 7.47 8.69 -20.85
N GLU A 212 7.01 9.45 -21.84
CA GLU A 212 6.99 10.90 -21.81
C GLU A 212 5.77 11.45 -21.05
N GLY A 213 4.71 10.65 -20.94
CA GLY A 213 3.42 11.00 -20.32
C GLY A 213 2.53 11.78 -21.28
N TYR A 214 1.23 11.57 -21.14
CA TYR A 214 0.23 12.23 -22.00
C TYR A 214 -0.06 13.69 -21.60
N TYR A 215 0.31 14.07 -20.36
CA TYR A 215 -0.04 15.38 -19.82
C TYR A 215 1.12 16.02 -19.07
N GLU A 216 1.21 17.33 -19.14
CA GLU A 216 2.05 18.10 -18.24
C GLU A 216 1.49 18.03 -16.81
N LEU A 217 2.39 17.91 -15.82
CA LEU A 217 2.00 17.85 -14.42
C LEU A 217 1.53 19.22 -13.93
N SER A 218 0.24 19.33 -13.67
CA SER A 218 -0.39 20.47 -12.99
C SER A 218 -1.27 19.94 -11.85
N PHE A 219 -0.95 20.30 -10.62
CA PHE A 219 -1.70 19.83 -9.44
C PHE A 219 -3.11 20.41 -9.36
N THR A 220 -3.39 21.50 -10.03
CA THR A 220 -4.72 22.12 -10.18
C THR A 220 -5.40 21.73 -11.48
N GLY A 221 -4.70 20.99 -12.35
CA GLY A 221 -5.22 20.56 -13.65
C GLY A 221 -6.33 19.52 -13.51
N LYS A 222 -7.29 19.55 -14.43
CA LYS A 222 -8.45 18.63 -14.42
C LYS A 222 -8.02 17.15 -14.33
N VAL A 223 -6.95 16.76 -15.02
CA VAL A 223 -6.46 15.37 -15.05
C VAL A 223 -5.99 14.94 -13.67
N PHE A 224 -5.17 15.76 -12.99
CA PHE A 224 -4.68 15.43 -11.65
C PHE A 224 -5.81 15.40 -10.62
N LEU A 225 -6.72 16.38 -10.65
CA LEU A 225 -7.88 16.43 -9.75
C LEU A 225 -8.83 15.24 -9.97
N THR A 226 -9.07 14.83 -11.21
CA THR A 226 -9.89 13.65 -11.51
C THR A 226 -9.20 12.37 -11.01
N LEU A 227 -7.88 12.25 -11.17
CA LEU A 227 -7.11 11.12 -10.66
C LEU A 227 -7.11 11.09 -9.13
N MET A 228 -6.98 12.25 -8.48
CA MET A 228 -7.09 12.38 -7.03
C MET A 228 -8.48 11.96 -6.52
N THR A 229 -9.55 12.37 -7.22
CA THR A 229 -10.93 11.95 -6.90
C THR A 229 -11.10 10.44 -7.10
N THR A 230 -10.57 9.88 -8.18
CA THR A 230 -10.61 8.43 -8.44
C THR A 230 -9.89 7.67 -7.32
N SER A 231 -8.69 8.13 -6.92
CA SER A 231 -7.92 7.53 -5.84
C SER A 231 -8.64 7.64 -4.49
N PHE A 232 -9.25 8.79 -4.18
CA PHE A 232 -10.08 8.98 -2.99
C PHE A 232 -11.23 7.96 -2.92
N LEU A 233 -11.95 7.75 -4.02
CA LEU A 233 -13.04 6.75 -4.08
C LEU A 233 -12.51 5.32 -3.86
N VAL A 234 -11.35 4.97 -4.41
CA VAL A 234 -10.69 3.68 -4.17
C VAL A 234 -10.31 3.54 -2.69
N ILE A 235 -9.83 4.62 -2.04
CA ILE A 235 -9.53 4.62 -0.61
C ILE A 235 -10.79 4.44 0.24
N CYS A 236 -11.94 5.01 -0.16
CA CYS A 236 -13.22 4.74 0.51
C CYS A 236 -13.55 3.24 0.54
N VAL A 237 -13.35 2.55 -0.58
CA VAL A 237 -13.60 1.10 -0.68
C VAL A 237 -12.59 0.32 0.17
N THR A 238 -11.28 0.59 0.02
CA THR A 238 -10.24 -0.19 0.71
C THR A 238 -10.22 0.01 2.22
N THR A 239 -10.66 1.16 2.73
CA THR A 239 -10.65 1.46 4.17
C THR A 239 -11.69 0.64 4.94
N LEU A 240 -12.78 0.22 4.29
CA LEU A 240 -13.80 -0.66 4.92
C LEU A 240 -13.23 -1.98 5.42
N THR A 241 -12.13 -2.46 4.85
CA THR A 241 -11.51 -3.72 5.30
C THR A 241 -11.18 -3.69 6.79
N SER A 242 -10.79 -2.52 7.33
CA SER A 242 -10.49 -2.38 8.76
C SER A 242 -11.72 -2.59 9.65
N TYR A 243 -12.91 -2.49 9.09
CA TYR A 243 -14.18 -2.62 9.80
C TYR A 243 -14.92 -3.93 9.50
N LEU A 244 -14.38 -4.81 8.63
CA LEU A 244 -15.02 -6.10 8.33
C LEU A 244 -15.28 -6.94 9.59
N PRO A 245 -14.34 -7.08 10.57
CA PRO A 245 -14.62 -7.80 11.79
C PRO A 245 -15.78 -7.19 12.59
N SER A 246 -15.72 -5.88 12.83
CA SER A 246 -16.75 -5.17 13.60
C SER A 246 -18.12 -5.19 12.89
N TYR A 247 -18.12 -5.18 11.56
CA TYR A 247 -19.34 -5.33 10.77
C TYR A 247 -20.01 -6.68 11.00
N VAL A 248 -19.23 -7.77 10.93
CA VAL A 248 -19.76 -9.14 11.17
C VAL A 248 -20.25 -9.30 12.60
N GLU A 249 -19.56 -8.74 13.58
CA GLU A 249 -19.99 -8.72 14.98
C GLU A 249 -21.29 -7.91 15.17
N SER A 250 -21.45 -6.78 14.46
CA SER A 250 -22.68 -5.97 14.49
C SER A 250 -23.92 -6.70 13.95
N LEU A 251 -23.72 -7.78 13.18
CA LEU A 251 -24.76 -8.68 12.68
C LEU A 251 -25.05 -9.85 13.63
N ASN A 252 -24.58 -9.80 14.89
CA ASN A 252 -24.69 -10.87 15.90
C ASN A 252 -24.02 -12.19 15.48
N GLN A 253 -22.98 -12.12 14.62
CA GLN A 253 -22.15 -13.26 14.30
C GLN A 253 -20.91 -13.32 15.21
N SER A 254 -20.21 -14.47 15.21
CA SER A 254 -19.03 -14.66 16.04
C SER A 254 -17.86 -13.78 15.59
N ALA A 255 -17.05 -13.31 16.53
CA ALA A 255 -15.80 -12.60 16.25
C ALA A 255 -14.84 -13.42 15.36
N GLN A 256 -14.94 -14.76 15.46
CA GLN A 256 -14.18 -15.69 14.62
C GLN A 256 -14.56 -15.55 13.14
N ASN A 257 -15.85 -15.39 12.81
CA ASN A 257 -16.32 -15.15 11.44
C ASN A 257 -15.81 -13.80 10.92
N GLY A 258 -15.78 -12.77 11.76
CA GLY A 258 -15.23 -11.45 11.41
C GLY A 258 -13.74 -11.53 11.09
N ALA A 259 -12.97 -12.21 11.93
CA ALA A 259 -11.55 -12.44 11.69
C ALA A 259 -11.29 -13.28 10.42
N ALA A 260 -12.12 -14.30 10.17
CA ALA A 260 -12.03 -15.13 8.98
C ALA A 260 -12.34 -14.32 7.70
N LEU A 261 -13.33 -13.43 7.71
CA LEU A 261 -13.64 -12.54 6.57
C LEU A 261 -12.47 -11.59 6.27
N LEU A 262 -11.86 -11.02 7.30
CA LEU A 262 -10.66 -10.18 7.14
C LEU A 262 -9.52 -11.00 6.52
N SER A 263 -9.26 -12.20 7.02
CA SER A 263 -8.23 -13.10 6.49
C SER A 263 -8.50 -13.46 5.02
N ALA A 264 -9.75 -13.77 4.67
CA ALA A 264 -10.16 -14.04 3.30
C ALA A 264 -9.88 -12.84 2.38
N SER A 265 -10.17 -11.61 2.84
CA SER A 265 -9.87 -10.39 2.06
C SER A 265 -8.36 -10.18 1.87
N MET A 266 -7.53 -10.59 2.83
CA MET A 266 -6.07 -10.52 2.70
C MET A 266 -5.53 -11.57 1.71
N VAL A 267 -6.13 -12.76 1.65
CA VAL A 267 -5.81 -13.74 0.58
C VAL A 267 -6.12 -13.14 -0.79
N GLY A 268 -7.30 -12.53 -0.96
CA GLY A 268 -7.66 -11.80 -2.18
C GLY A 268 -6.68 -10.68 -2.52
N ASN A 269 -6.26 -9.90 -1.52
CA ASN A 269 -5.25 -8.84 -1.67
C ASN A 269 -3.96 -9.38 -2.30
N VAL A 270 -3.45 -10.54 -1.86
CA VAL A 270 -2.23 -11.15 -2.43
C VAL A 270 -2.47 -11.62 -3.87
N LEU A 271 -3.51 -12.41 -4.09
CA LEU A 271 -3.82 -13.01 -5.39
C LEU A 271 -4.08 -11.95 -6.45
N PHE A 272 -4.93 -10.99 -6.17
CA PHE A 272 -5.34 -10.00 -7.15
C PHE A 272 -4.26 -8.96 -7.45
N LYS A 273 -3.31 -8.69 -6.56
CA LYS A 273 -2.16 -7.85 -6.90
C LYS A 273 -1.28 -8.48 -7.99
N PHE A 274 -1.09 -9.78 -7.96
CA PHE A 274 -0.36 -10.48 -9.01
C PHE A 274 -1.18 -10.55 -10.31
N LEU A 275 -2.45 -10.91 -10.22
CA LEU A 275 -3.34 -11.04 -11.38
C LEU A 275 -3.56 -9.72 -12.11
N ILE A 276 -3.74 -8.61 -11.38
CA ILE A 276 -3.91 -7.29 -12.00
C ILE A 276 -2.65 -6.86 -12.75
N GLY A 277 -1.45 -7.19 -12.21
CA GLY A 277 -0.19 -6.92 -12.87
C GLY A 277 -0.10 -7.58 -14.24
N ILE A 278 -0.44 -8.88 -14.32
CA ILE A 278 -0.50 -9.61 -15.59
C ILE A 278 -1.57 -9.03 -16.54
N SER A 279 -2.72 -8.64 -15.97
CA SER A 279 -3.80 -8.03 -16.75
C SER A 279 -3.39 -6.68 -17.35
N ILE A 280 -2.67 -5.87 -16.59
CA ILE A 280 -2.17 -4.56 -17.05
C ILE A 280 -1.20 -4.73 -18.22
N ASP A 281 -0.26 -5.69 -18.13
CA ASP A 281 0.71 -5.94 -19.20
C ASP A 281 0.05 -6.49 -20.48
N LYS A 282 -1.10 -7.17 -20.38
CA LYS A 282 -1.80 -7.75 -21.54
C LYS A 282 -2.90 -6.86 -22.12
N LYS A 283 -3.63 -6.14 -21.29
CA LYS A 283 -4.86 -5.42 -21.65
C LYS A 283 -4.84 -3.93 -21.33
N GLY A 284 -3.74 -3.47 -20.73
CA GLY A 284 -3.56 -2.09 -20.30
C GLY A 284 -4.19 -1.77 -18.93
N VAL A 285 -3.79 -0.61 -18.37
CA VAL A 285 -4.13 -0.21 -17.01
C VAL A 285 -5.62 0.12 -16.85
N PHE A 286 -6.22 0.80 -17.83
CA PHE A 286 -7.62 1.23 -17.76
C PHE A 286 -8.59 0.06 -17.70
N PHE A 287 -8.43 -0.91 -18.61
CA PHE A 287 -9.22 -2.13 -18.62
C PHE A 287 -9.06 -2.90 -17.31
N SER A 288 -7.82 -3.06 -16.84
CA SER A 288 -7.52 -3.79 -15.62
C SER A 288 -8.09 -3.11 -14.38
N PHE A 289 -7.97 -1.79 -14.28
CA PHE A 289 -8.56 -1.01 -13.19
C PHE A 289 -10.07 -1.27 -13.07
N VAL A 290 -10.81 -1.06 -14.18
CA VAL A 290 -12.26 -1.22 -14.21
C VAL A 290 -12.68 -2.66 -13.90
N THR A 291 -12.00 -3.64 -14.51
CA THR A 291 -12.31 -5.06 -14.29
C THR A 291 -12.12 -5.47 -12.83
N PHE A 292 -10.98 -5.12 -12.21
CA PHE A 292 -10.68 -5.52 -10.84
C PHE A 292 -11.50 -4.72 -9.81
N MET A 293 -11.84 -3.48 -10.13
CA MET A 293 -12.76 -2.70 -9.30
C MET A 293 -14.17 -3.27 -9.35
N PHE A 294 -14.62 -3.74 -10.53
CA PHE A 294 -15.89 -4.42 -10.69
C PHE A 294 -15.93 -5.78 -9.97
N ILE A 295 -14.82 -6.55 -10.03
CA ILE A 295 -14.68 -7.78 -9.23
C ILE A 295 -14.83 -7.46 -7.74
N SER A 296 -14.14 -6.43 -7.24
CA SER A 296 -14.27 -5.99 -5.85
C SER A 296 -15.70 -5.56 -5.50
N PHE A 297 -16.38 -4.85 -6.40
CA PHE A 297 -17.78 -4.47 -6.25
C PHE A 297 -18.69 -5.68 -6.06
N LEU A 298 -18.53 -6.74 -6.84
CA LEU A 298 -19.31 -7.98 -6.69
C LEU A 298 -19.08 -8.63 -5.31
N GLY A 299 -17.83 -8.69 -4.85
CA GLY A 299 -17.51 -9.18 -3.50
C GLY A 299 -18.18 -8.34 -2.41
N LEU A 300 -18.11 -7.02 -2.55
CA LEU A 300 -18.72 -6.09 -1.60
C LEU A 300 -20.26 -6.19 -1.59
N MET A 301 -20.88 -6.40 -2.75
CA MET A 301 -22.34 -6.66 -2.87
C MET A 301 -22.74 -7.89 -2.03
N VAL A 302 -22.01 -9.00 -2.17
CA VAL A 302 -22.32 -10.21 -1.41
C VAL A 302 -22.12 -9.99 0.09
N ILE A 303 -21.03 -9.33 0.51
CA ILE A 303 -20.78 -8.98 1.91
C ILE A 303 -21.92 -8.13 2.49
N THR A 304 -22.45 -7.20 1.70
CA THR A 304 -23.49 -6.25 2.15
C THR A 304 -24.88 -6.91 2.24
N PHE A 305 -25.27 -7.70 1.24
CA PHE A 305 -26.65 -8.18 1.09
C PHE A 305 -26.88 -9.65 1.47
N ILE A 306 -25.80 -10.46 1.56
CA ILE A 306 -25.89 -11.89 1.90
C ILE A 306 -24.92 -12.24 3.06
N PRO A 307 -24.91 -11.46 4.15
CA PRO A 307 -23.92 -11.65 5.19
C PRO A 307 -24.15 -12.89 6.07
N GLN A 308 -25.33 -13.51 6.00
CA GLN A 308 -25.71 -14.65 6.85
C GLN A 308 -25.08 -15.98 6.42
N ASN A 309 -24.67 -16.11 5.16
CA ASN A 309 -24.03 -17.32 4.66
C ASN A 309 -22.51 -17.22 4.79
N THR A 310 -21.97 -17.89 5.81
CA THR A 310 -20.53 -17.84 6.14
C THR A 310 -19.64 -18.27 4.96
N ALA A 311 -20.02 -19.32 4.21
CA ALA A 311 -19.23 -19.78 3.07
C ALA A 311 -19.19 -18.73 1.94
N MET A 312 -20.34 -18.15 1.59
CA MET A 312 -20.41 -17.08 0.61
C MET A 312 -19.68 -15.83 1.09
N LEU A 313 -19.75 -15.53 2.39
CA LEU A 313 -19.06 -14.40 3.00
C LEU A 313 -17.52 -14.54 2.86
N MET A 314 -16.95 -15.72 3.05
CA MET A 314 -15.52 -15.97 2.88
C MET A 314 -15.09 -15.81 1.42
N VAL A 315 -15.83 -16.40 0.47
CA VAL A 315 -15.57 -16.24 -0.98
C VAL A 315 -15.67 -14.78 -1.38
N ALA A 316 -16.70 -14.09 -0.91
CA ALA A 316 -16.89 -12.66 -1.16
C ALA A 316 -15.76 -11.81 -0.60
N GLY A 317 -15.23 -12.16 0.58
CA GLY A 317 -14.06 -11.54 1.16
C GLY A 317 -12.83 -11.63 0.23
N VAL A 318 -12.54 -12.83 -0.29
CA VAL A 318 -11.45 -13.01 -1.27
C VAL A 318 -11.68 -12.11 -2.49
N ILE A 319 -12.88 -12.12 -3.08
CA ILE A 319 -13.23 -11.33 -4.27
C ILE A 319 -13.11 -9.82 -3.98
N TYR A 320 -13.59 -9.37 -2.82
CA TYR A 320 -13.46 -7.97 -2.38
C TYR A 320 -12.01 -7.53 -2.27
N GLY A 321 -11.09 -8.43 -1.93
CA GLY A 321 -9.66 -8.15 -1.85
C GLY A 321 -9.04 -7.56 -3.13
N ALA A 322 -9.75 -7.65 -4.28
CA ALA A 322 -9.30 -7.05 -5.54
C ALA A 322 -9.14 -5.52 -5.48
N CYS A 323 -9.86 -4.80 -4.60
CA CYS A 323 -9.70 -3.36 -4.42
C CYS A 323 -8.28 -2.95 -4.02
N TYR A 324 -7.56 -3.78 -3.28
CA TYR A 324 -6.17 -3.53 -2.91
C TYR A 324 -5.23 -3.57 -4.10
N ALA A 325 -5.49 -4.46 -5.07
CA ALA A 325 -4.72 -4.55 -6.30
C ALA A 325 -4.88 -3.27 -7.13
N VAL A 326 -6.11 -2.75 -7.22
CA VAL A 326 -6.38 -1.46 -7.88
C VAL A 326 -5.61 -0.33 -7.21
N ASN A 327 -5.71 -0.19 -5.90
CA ASN A 327 -5.05 0.88 -5.13
C ASN A 327 -3.52 0.83 -5.23
N LYS A 328 -2.91 -0.36 -5.12
CA LYS A 328 -1.46 -0.50 -4.96
C LYS A 328 -0.69 -0.80 -6.24
N VAL A 329 -1.39 -1.20 -7.31
CA VAL A 329 -0.76 -1.52 -8.60
C VAL A 329 -1.31 -0.64 -9.71
N ALA A 330 -2.64 -0.60 -9.92
CA ALA A 330 -3.22 0.14 -11.03
C ALA A 330 -3.10 1.66 -10.86
N VAL A 331 -3.42 2.22 -9.68
CA VAL A 331 -3.34 3.67 -9.42
C VAL A 331 -1.94 4.21 -9.68
N PRO A 332 -0.85 3.67 -9.10
CA PRO A 332 0.51 4.14 -9.38
C PRO A 332 0.88 4.07 -10.86
N LEU A 333 0.49 3.00 -11.57
CA LEU A 333 0.78 2.85 -12.99
C LEU A 333 -0.04 3.83 -13.85
N THR A 334 -1.26 4.17 -13.44
CA THR A 334 -2.06 5.23 -14.09
C THR A 334 -1.38 6.60 -13.97
N VAL A 335 -0.87 6.95 -12.78
CA VAL A 335 -0.09 8.19 -12.57
C VAL A 335 1.09 8.25 -13.53
N ARG A 336 1.78 7.12 -13.71
CA ARG A 336 2.95 7.01 -14.57
C ARG A 336 2.59 7.22 -16.05
N ILE A 337 1.49 6.62 -16.50
CA ILE A 337 1.00 6.81 -17.87
C ILE A 337 0.62 8.27 -18.12
N PHE A 338 -0.02 8.94 -17.17
CA PHE A 338 -0.45 10.32 -17.35
C PHE A 338 0.69 11.31 -17.37
N PHE A 339 1.67 11.19 -16.48
CA PHE A 339 2.68 12.21 -16.23
C PHE A 339 4.11 11.78 -16.61
N GLY A 340 4.26 10.58 -17.15
CA GLY A 340 5.55 10.02 -17.58
C GLY A 340 6.51 9.68 -16.45
N ASP A 341 7.59 9.02 -16.79
CA ASP A 341 8.61 8.56 -15.83
C ASP A 341 9.29 9.74 -15.09
N GLY A 342 9.54 10.84 -15.80
CA GLY A 342 10.24 12.02 -15.24
C GLY A 342 9.46 12.75 -14.15
N LYS A 343 8.13 12.79 -14.24
CA LYS A 343 7.23 13.48 -13.30
C LYS A 343 6.49 12.52 -12.35
N TYR A 344 6.61 11.22 -12.57
CA TYR A 344 5.90 10.20 -11.79
C TYR A 344 6.11 10.36 -10.28
N GLY A 345 7.36 10.45 -9.83
CA GLY A 345 7.66 10.53 -8.40
C GLY A 345 7.03 11.76 -7.73
N GLU A 346 7.05 12.90 -8.42
CA GLU A 346 6.45 14.14 -7.94
C GLU A 346 4.92 14.02 -7.87
N ALA A 347 4.28 13.56 -8.94
CA ALA A 347 2.83 13.37 -9.01
C ALA A 347 2.34 12.34 -7.99
N TYR A 348 2.98 11.15 -7.93
CA TYR A 348 2.53 10.08 -7.06
C TYR A 348 2.77 10.38 -5.57
N SER A 349 3.83 11.13 -5.22
CA SER A 349 4.05 11.50 -3.83
C SER A 349 2.97 12.45 -3.29
N VAL A 350 2.51 13.40 -4.11
CA VAL A 350 1.39 14.30 -3.74
C VAL A 350 0.07 13.51 -3.69
N LEU A 351 -0.18 12.62 -4.63
CA LEU A 351 -1.35 11.74 -4.59
C LEU A 351 -1.35 10.88 -3.32
N SER A 352 -0.21 10.28 -2.97
CA SER A 352 -0.04 9.48 -1.75
C SER A 352 -0.29 10.27 -0.47
N LEU A 353 0.10 11.55 -0.42
CA LEU A 353 -0.25 12.45 0.68
C LEU A 353 -1.78 12.57 0.81
N CYS A 354 -2.47 12.87 -0.30
CA CYS A 354 -3.93 12.97 -0.32
C CYS A 354 -4.60 11.66 0.10
N GLU A 355 -4.09 10.50 -0.35
CA GLU A 355 -4.57 9.17 0.03
C GLU A 355 -4.45 8.92 1.55
N ASN A 356 -3.33 9.30 2.16
CA ASN A 356 -3.13 9.11 3.60
C ASN A 356 -4.04 10.00 4.43
N ILE A 357 -4.23 11.26 4.04
CA ILE A 357 -5.19 12.18 4.68
C ILE A 357 -6.62 11.65 4.53
N ALA A 358 -7.00 11.24 3.31
CA ALA A 358 -8.32 10.68 3.04
C ALA A 358 -8.60 9.43 3.88
N ARG A 359 -7.66 8.49 3.95
CA ARG A 359 -7.78 7.28 4.77
C ARG A 359 -8.03 7.61 6.24
N SER A 360 -7.26 8.54 6.80
CA SER A 360 -7.42 8.96 8.19
C SER A 360 -8.80 9.58 8.46
N ALA A 361 -9.28 10.43 7.55
CA ALA A 361 -10.61 11.03 7.65
C ALA A 361 -11.73 9.99 7.52
N ILE A 362 -11.64 9.08 6.53
CA ILE A 362 -12.65 8.04 6.29
C ILE A 362 -12.77 7.09 7.48
N ILE A 363 -11.67 6.70 8.12
CA ILE A 363 -11.71 5.90 9.35
C ILE A 363 -12.57 6.58 10.41
N THR A 364 -12.34 7.87 10.67
CA THR A 364 -13.11 8.64 11.66
C THR A 364 -14.58 8.76 11.25
N ILE A 365 -14.86 9.01 9.96
CA ILE A 365 -16.23 9.15 9.45
C ILE A 365 -16.99 7.82 9.58
N ILE A 366 -16.38 6.67 9.29
CA ILE A 366 -17.03 5.36 9.44
C ILE A 366 -17.39 5.12 10.91
N GLY A 367 -16.49 5.42 11.85
CA GLY A 367 -16.76 5.32 13.28
C GLY A 367 -17.94 6.21 13.70
N PHE A 368 -17.95 7.48 13.28
CA PHE A 368 -19.02 8.43 13.56
C PHE A 368 -20.39 7.99 12.97
N ILE A 369 -20.40 7.47 11.75
CA ILE A 369 -21.62 6.93 11.14
C ILE A 369 -22.17 5.76 11.98
N TYR A 370 -21.30 4.86 12.43
CA TYR A 370 -21.71 3.75 13.28
C TYR A 370 -22.25 4.22 14.64
N ASP A 371 -21.55 5.14 15.30
CA ASP A 371 -21.96 5.68 16.60
C ASP A 371 -23.35 6.39 16.55
N THR A 372 -23.67 7.00 15.40
CA THR A 372 -24.95 7.71 15.21
C THR A 372 -26.07 6.84 14.66
N SER A 373 -25.78 5.87 13.81
CA SER A 373 -26.78 5.03 13.11
C SER A 373 -26.93 3.63 13.69
N GLY A 374 -25.97 3.16 14.50
CA GLY A 374 -25.91 1.79 15.00
C GLY A 374 -25.59 0.74 13.91
N SER A 375 -25.25 1.17 12.68
CA SER A 375 -25.08 0.26 11.55
C SER A 375 -23.95 0.70 10.63
N TYR A 376 -23.21 -0.27 10.10
CA TYR A 376 -22.21 -0.05 9.03
C TYR A 376 -22.82 -0.04 7.61
N LEU A 377 -24.11 -0.36 7.46
CA LEU A 377 -24.75 -0.53 6.14
C LEU A 377 -24.56 0.69 5.23
N ILE A 378 -24.71 1.90 5.79
CA ILE A 378 -24.53 3.15 5.05
C ILE A 378 -23.11 3.25 4.48
N CYS A 379 -22.10 2.86 5.26
CA CYS A 379 -20.70 2.88 4.83
C CYS A 379 -20.44 1.90 3.67
N PHE A 380 -21.06 0.72 3.72
CA PHE A 380 -20.98 -0.28 2.66
C PHE A 380 -21.67 0.19 1.39
N LEU A 381 -22.86 0.81 1.50
CA LEU A 381 -23.57 1.39 0.35
C LEU A 381 -22.77 2.53 -0.30
N ILE A 382 -22.16 3.41 0.49
CA ILE A 382 -21.27 4.47 -0.02
C ILE A 382 -20.09 3.85 -0.78
N ALA A 383 -19.49 2.79 -0.27
CA ALA A 383 -18.38 2.12 -0.93
C ALA A 383 -18.78 1.40 -2.22
N LEU A 384 -19.99 0.83 -2.29
CA LEU A 384 -20.55 0.29 -3.54
C LEU A 384 -20.66 1.38 -4.61
N VAL A 385 -21.21 2.53 -4.26
CA VAL A 385 -21.31 3.69 -5.17
C VAL A 385 -19.91 4.19 -5.55
N ALA A 386 -18.99 4.29 -4.58
CA ALA A 386 -17.62 4.72 -4.81
C ALA A 386 -16.86 3.80 -5.78
N SER A 387 -17.07 2.48 -5.71
CA SER A 387 -16.45 1.52 -6.63
C SER A 387 -16.92 1.70 -8.08
N LEU A 388 -18.21 1.95 -8.30
CA LEU A 388 -18.75 2.23 -9.63
C LEU A 388 -18.32 3.61 -10.14
N ALA A 389 -18.38 4.62 -9.27
CA ALA A 389 -17.96 5.98 -9.62
C ALA A 389 -16.47 6.05 -9.97
N SER A 390 -15.58 5.35 -9.24
CA SER A 390 -14.15 5.29 -9.57
C SER A 390 -13.90 4.63 -10.93
N SER A 391 -14.66 3.58 -11.25
CA SER A 391 -14.60 2.90 -12.56
C SER A 391 -15.08 3.82 -13.69
N ALA A 392 -16.16 4.55 -13.49
CA ALA A 392 -16.70 5.51 -14.46
C ALA A 392 -15.71 6.67 -14.72
N LEU A 393 -15.09 7.22 -13.66
CA LEU A 393 -14.07 8.26 -13.79
C LEU A 393 -12.83 7.75 -14.54
N MET A 394 -12.42 6.52 -14.30
CA MET A 394 -11.29 5.92 -15.02
C MET A 394 -11.58 5.74 -16.51
N LEU A 395 -12.81 5.32 -16.88
CA LEU A 395 -13.24 5.24 -18.28
C LEU A 395 -13.32 6.63 -18.94
N TYR A 396 -13.77 7.65 -18.20
CA TYR A 396 -13.76 9.02 -18.67
C TYR A 396 -12.33 9.50 -18.98
N GLN A 397 -11.38 9.25 -18.08
CA GLN A 397 -9.97 9.59 -18.27
C GLN A 397 -9.36 8.88 -19.50
N GLN A 398 -9.71 7.60 -19.70
CA GLN A 398 -9.27 6.87 -20.89
C GLN A 398 -9.75 7.52 -22.22
N LYS A 399 -10.98 8.04 -22.24
CA LYS A 399 -11.51 8.73 -23.43
C LYS A 399 -10.77 10.03 -23.69
N THR A 400 -10.39 10.76 -22.65
CA THR A 400 -9.68 12.04 -22.76
C THR A 400 -8.26 11.88 -23.33
N ILE A 401 -7.60 10.74 -23.10
CA ILE A 401 -6.28 10.43 -23.71
C ILE A 401 -6.40 10.12 -25.21
N LYS A 402 -7.53 9.56 -25.64
CA LYS A 402 -7.73 9.16 -27.05
C LYS A 402 -8.18 10.29 -27.96
N GLN A 403 -8.51 11.45 -27.40
CA GLN A 403 -8.82 12.70 -28.10
C GLN A 403 -7.59 13.60 -28.19
#